data_abd36ea040ce2afb6d8427baa28caf30
#
_entry.id   abd36ea040ce2afb6d8427baa28caf30
#
_cell.length_a   1.000
_cell.length_b   1.000
_cell.length_c   1.000
_cell.angle_alpha   90.00
_cell.angle_beta   90.00
_cell.angle_gamma   90.00
#
_symmetry.space_group_name_H-M   'P 1'
#
loop_
_entity.id
_entity.type
_entity.pdbx_description
1 polymer ?
#
loop_
_entity_poly.entity_id
_entity_poly.type
_entity_poly.pdbx_seq_one_letter_code
_entity_poly.pdbx_strand_id
1 'polypeptide(L)'
;MIREYTEQDKEMLKDYLDEEPYGRAILTAVEEYGTDSPFQTVYLDVRDGKLEGVYLCICRNIMLYCKENKVDIDFLEQMISVMVPDKVAGRKDNVNIVSWLLTDYQAEYGKRLPEVCGENGELLEWMTEEEKYGGEWSVLVK
;
A
#
# COMPACT_ATOMS: atom_id res chain seq x y z
N MET A 1 -1.15 16.14 5.36
CA MET A 1 -1.90 16.45 4.14
C MET A 1 -1.63 15.39 3.07
N ILE A 2 -2.67 14.85 2.51
CA ILE A 2 -2.56 13.82 1.45
C ILE A 2 -2.44 14.51 0.09
N ARG A 3 -1.47 14.09 -0.71
CA ARG A 3 -1.33 14.54 -2.10
C ARG A 3 -0.76 13.42 -2.95
N GLU A 4 -0.88 13.56 -4.26
CA GLU A 4 -0.29 12.58 -5.17
C GLU A 4 1.24 12.68 -5.19
N TYR A 5 1.88 11.55 -5.39
CA TYR A 5 3.32 11.44 -5.58
C TYR A 5 3.72 12.08 -6.92
N THR A 6 4.87 12.77 -6.91
CA THR A 6 5.51 13.28 -8.12
C THR A 6 6.97 12.83 -8.15
N GLU A 7 7.61 12.93 -9.30
CA GLU A 7 9.03 12.56 -9.44
C GLU A 7 9.96 13.34 -8.49
N GLN A 8 9.55 14.52 -8.06
CA GLN A 8 10.31 15.31 -7.09
C GLN A 8 10.35 14.66 -5.70
N ASP A 9 9.41 13.76 -5.42
CA ASP A 9 9.31 13.06 -4.15
C ASP A 9 10.12 11.77 -4.09
N LYS A 10 10.80 11.41 -5.16
CA LYS A 10 11.45 10.10 -5.33
C LYS A 10 12.38 9.73 -4.18
N GLU A 11 13.27 10.63 -3.80
CA GLU A 11 14.23 10.35 -2.73
C GLU A 11 13.55 10.20 -1.36
N MET A 12 12.60 11.07 -1.07
CA MET A 12 11.84 11.00 0.17
C MET A 12 11.05 9.69 0.27
N LEU A 13 10.42 9.29 -0.84
CA LEU A 13 9.66 8.06 -0.90
C LEU A 13 10.57 6.84 -0.71
N LYS A 14 11.69 6.80 -1.41
CA LYS A 14 12.64 5.71 -1.31
C LYS A 14 13.17 5.53 0.12
N ASP A 15 13.58 6.63 0.75
CA ASP A 15 14.09 6.59 2.11
C ASP A 15 13.04 6.07 3.10
N TYR A 16 11.80 6.46 2.89
CA TYR A 16 10.70 6.03 3.77
C TYR A 16 10.34 4.56 3.58
N LEU A 17 10.33 4.08 2.34
CA LEU A 17 9.82 2.75 2.00
C LEU A 17 10.88 1.63 2.09
N ASP A 18 12.16 1.96 2.14
CA ASP A 18 13.23 0.98 1.97
C ASP A 18 13.53 0.13 3.21
N GLU A 19 12.92 0.41 4.35
CA GLU A 19 13.26 -0.26 5.61
C GLU A 19 12.57 -1.60 5.84
N GLU A 20 11.37 -1.77 5.33
CA GLU A 20 10.58 -2.98 5.57
C GLU A 20 10.04 -3.56 4.26
N PRO A 21 9.78 -4.88 4.21
CA PRO A 21 9.26 -5.53 2.99
C PRO A 21 7.96 -4.91 2.48
N TYR A 22 7.11 -4.44 3.37
CA TYR A 22 5.84 -3.79 3.02
C TYR A 22 6.08 -2.53 2.20
N GLY A 23 7.03 -1.73 2.63
CA GLY A 23 7.41 -0.51 1.91
C GLY A 23 8.13 -0.83 0.60
N ARG A 24 9.03 -1.81 0.61
CA ARG A 24 9.77 -2.18 -0.61
C ARG A 24 8.84 -2.69 -1.70
N ALA A 25 7.75 -3.37 -1.36
CA ALA A 25 6.76 -3.80 -2.34
C ALA A 25 6.11 -2.61 -3.04
N ILE A 26 5.75 -1.58 -2.29
CA ILE A 26 5.20 -0.35 -2.85
C ILE A 26 6.24 0.36 -3.71
N LEU A 27 7.46 0.47 -3.23
CA LEU A 27 8.54 1.13 -3.97
C LEU A 27 8.79 0.43 -5.31
N THR A 28 8.79 -0.89 -5.33
CA THR A 28 8.97 -1.67 -6.56
C THR A 28 7.89 -1.34 -7.58
N ALA A 29 6.64 -1.27 -7.15
CA ALA A 29 5.53 -0.93 -8.03
C ALA A 29 5.66 0.51 -8.58
N VAL A 30 6.05 1.45 -7.72
CA VAL A 30 6.25 2.84 -8.13
C VAL A 30 7.37 2.96 -9.16
N GLU A 31 8.49 2.28 -8.95
CA GLU A 31 9.62 2.30 -9.87
C GLU A 31 9.29 1.65 -11.21
N GLU A 32 8.52 0.57 -11.18
CA GLU A 32 8.16 -0.16 -12.41
C GLU A 32 7.12 0.58 -13.24
N TYR A 33 6.06 1.07 -12.63
CA TYR A 33 4.93 1.64 -13.35
C TYR A 33 4.92 3.16 -13.41
N GLY A 34 5.60 3.83 -12.49
CA GLY A 34 5.69 5.29 -12.48
C GLY A 34 4.37 5.98 -12.16
N THR A 35 4.29 7.24 -12.57
CA THR A 35 3.13 8.11 -12.30
C THR A 35 2.13 8.18 -13.45
N ASP A 36 2.52 7.72 -14.64
CA ASP A 36 1.71 7.85 -15.85
C ASP A 36 0.86 6.62 -16.16
N SER A 37 0.91 5.61 -15.32
CA SER A 37 0.16 4.38 -15.54
C SER A 37 -1.32 4.59 -15.22
N PRO A 38 -2.24 4.17 -16.11
CA PRO A 38 -3.67 4.33 -15.87
C PRO A 38 -4.21 3.42 -14.77
N PHE A 39 -3.45 2.41 -14.36
CA PHE A 39 -3.90 1.47 -13.33
C PHE A 39 -3.25 1.70 -11.97
N GLN A 40 -2.40 2.71 -11.83
CA GLN A 40 -1.69 2.97 -10.59
C GLN A 40 -1.73 4.45 -10.20
N THR A 41 -2.04 4.70 -8.93
CA THR A 41 -1.95 6.05 -8.35
C THR A 41 -1.29 5.92 -6.97
N VAL A 42 -0.39 6.83 -6.67
CA VAL A 42 0.34 6.84 -5.40
C VAL A 42 0.01 8.12 -4.64
N TYR A 43 -0.43 7.98 -3.41
CA TYR A 43 -0.73 9.11 -2.53
C TYR A 43 0.23 9.12 -1.36
N LEU A 44 0.68 10.33 -0.99
CA LEU A 44 1.57 10.54 0.13
C LEU A 44 0.87 11.35 1.22
N ASP A 45 1.02 10.92 2.46
CA ASP A 45 0.61 11.70 3.62
C ASP A 45 1.83 12.46 4.14
N VAL A 46 1.90 13.75 3.84
CA VAL A 46 3.02 14.61 4.24
C VAL A 46 2.56 15.56 5.33
N ARG A 47 3.22 15.52 6.48
CA ARG A 47 2.94 16.39 7.61
C ARG A 47 4.22 17.07 8.07
N ASP A 48 4.22 18.39 8.10
CA ASP A 48 5.40 19.18 8.49
C ASP A 48 6.66 18.82 7.68
N GLY A 49 6.48 18.61 6.37
CA GLY A 49 7.56 18.24 5.47
C GLY A 49 8.06 16.80 5.62
N LYS A 50 7.37 16.00 6.44
CA LYS A 50 7.78 14.63 6.74
C LYS A 50 6.72 13.64 6.25
N LEU A 51 7.17 12.53 5.69
CA LEU A 51 6.28 11.50 5.18
C LEU A 51 5.78 10.64 6.34
N GLU A 52 4.47 10.55 6.49
CA GLU A 52 3.82 9.77 7.54
C GLU A 52 3.10 8.53 7.02
N GLY A 53 2.85 8.46 5.73
CA GLY A 53 2.23 7.29 5.14
C GLY A 53 2.21 7.32 3.63
N VAL A 54 2.08 6.15 3.03
CA VAL A 54 2.00 5.98 1.58
C VAL A 54 0.83 5.04 1.28
N TYR A 55 0.01 5.45 0.30
CA TYR A 55 -1.15 4.69 -0.14
C TYR A 55 -1.04 4.44 -1.63
N LEU A 56 -0.92 3.19 -2.01
CA LEU A 56 -0.82 2.77 -3.40
C LEU A 56 -2.16 2.19 -3.83
N CYS A 57 -2.75 2.80 -4.87
CA CYS A 57 -3.91 2.22 -5.54
C CYS A 57 -3.41 1.59 -6.81
N ILE A 58 -3.49 0.28 -6.91
CA ILE A 58 -3.02 -0.44 -8.08
C ILE A 58 -4.05 -1.48 -8.51
N CYS A 59 -4.43 -1.43 -9.80
CA CYS A 59 -5.53 -2.20 -10.32
C CYS A 59 -6.80 -1.84 -9.54
N ARG A 60 -7.41 -2.75 -8.81
CA ARG A 60 -8.56 -2.45 -7.95
C ARG A 60 -8.23 -2.76 -6.49
N ASN A 61 -6.98 -2.58 -6.13
CA ASN A 61 -6.48 -2.93 -4.82
C ASN A 61 -5.80 -1.73 -4.17
N ILE A 62 -5.73 -1.76 -2.86
CA ILE A 62 -5.00 -0.75 -2.08
C ILE A 62 -3.89 -1.45 -1.31
N MET A 63 -2.71 -0.85 -1.35
CA MET A 63 -1.59 -1.27 -0.55
C MET A 63 -1.09 -0.06 0.23
N LEU A 64 -0.92 -0.18 1.53
CA LEU A 64 -0.53 0.97 2.35
C LEU A 64 0.66 0.64 3.25
N TYR A 65 1.40 1.68 3.57
CA TYR A 65 2.49 1.58 4.54
C TYR A 65 2.58 2.86 5.35
N CYS A 66 2.30 2.74 6.64
CA CYS A 66 2.42 3.81 7.62
C CYS A 66 3.32 3.32 8.73
N LYS A 67 4.58 3.76 8.72
CA LYS A 67 5.63 3.24 9.60
C LYS A 67 5.24 3.32 11.08
N GLU A 68 4.65 4.41 11.50
CA GLU A 68 4.23 4.65 12.88
C GLU A 68 2.74 4.38 13.11
N ASN A 69 2.12 3.69 12.17
CA ASN A 69 0.70 3.31 12.22
C ASN A 69 -0.26 4.50 12.29
N LYS A 70 0.15 5.64 11.75
CA LYS A 70 -0.69 6.84 11.66
C LYS A 70 -1.49 6.84 10.36
N VAL A 71 -2.43 5.93 10.27
CA VAL A 71 -3.28 5.77 9.08
C VAL A 71 -4.29 6.91 9.02
N ASP A 72 -4.39 7.56 7.86
CA ASP A 72 -5.38 8.62 7.66
C ASP A 72 -6.73 8.01 7.31
N ILE A 73 -7.56 7.86 8.33
CA ILE A 73 -8.87 7.22 8.22
C ILE A 73 -9.82 8.02 7.32
N ASP A 74 -9.80 9.34 7.43
CA ASP A 74 -10.69 10.19 6.65
C ASP A 74 -10.40 10.08 5.15
N PHE A 75 -9.11 10.06 4.79
CA PHE A 75 -8.70 9.87 3.41
C PHE A 75 -9.12 8.50 2.88
N LEU A 76 -8.87 7.45 3.66
CA LEU A 76 -9.24 6.09 3.26
C LEU A 76 -10.75 5.94 3.11
N GLU A 77 -11.53 6.52 4.00
CA GLU A 77 -12.98 6.47 3.91
C GLU A 77 -13.48 7.10 2.60
N GLN A 78 -12.92 8.25 2.23
CA GLN A 78 -13.26 8.90 0.97
C GLN A 78 -12.85 8.06 -0.22
N MET A 79 -11.64 7.51 -0.20
CA MET A 79 -11.12 6.70 -1.30
C MET A 79 -11.92 5.42 -1.47
N ILE A 80 -12.25 4.74 -0.40
CA ILE A 80 -13.03 3.51 -0.41
C ILE A 80 -14.45 3.75 -0.92
N SER A 81 -15.03 4.91 -0.63
CA SER A 81 -16.38 5.24 -1.11
C SER A 81 -16.43 5.46 -2.63
N VAL A 82 -15.33 5.89 -3.23
CA VAL A 82 -15.22 6.10 -4.68
C VAL A 82 -14.76 4.83 -5.39
N MET A 83 -13.77 4.16 -4.82
CA MET A 83 -13.20 2.93 -5.36
C MET A 83 -13.41 1.81 -4.34
N VAL A 84 -14.28 0.88 -4.63
CA VAL A 84 -14.48 -0.28 -3.76
C VAL A 84 -13.35 -1.27 -4.03
N PRO A 85 -12.36 -1.40 -3.16
CA PRO A 85 -11.20 -2.25 -3.46
C PRO A 85 -11.57 -3.73 -3.36
N ASP A 86 -10.91 -4.56 -4.18
CA ASP A 86 -11.04 -6.01 -4.06
C ASP A 86 -10.23 -6.51 -2.86
N LYS A 87 -9.04 -5.93 -2.68
CA LYS A 87 -8.15 -6.29 -1.57
C LYS A 87 -7.48 -5.05 -0.99
N VAL A 88 -7.21 -5.09 0.29
CA VAL A 88 -6.38 -4.09 0.97
C VAL A 88 -5.28 -4.84 1.69
N ALA A 89 -4.03 -4.53 1.35
CA ALA A 89 -2.87 -5.26 1.87
C ALA A 89 -1.86 -4.33 2.51
N GLY A 90 -1.13 -4.84 3.48
CA GLY A 90 -0.06 -4.11 4.13
C GLY A 90 0.39 -4.78 5.41
N ARG A 91 1.10 -4.01 6.22
CA ARG A 91 1.52 -4.47 7.54
C ARG A 91 0.29 -4.68 8.42
N LYS A 92 0.33 -5.70 9.24
CA LYS A 92 -0.82 -6.12 10.06
C LYS A 92 -1.46 -4.99 10.86
N ASP A 93 -0.66 -4.15 11.51
CA ASP A 93 -1.18 -3.04 12.32
C ASP A 93 -1.90 -1.98 11.48
N ASN A 94 -1.36 -1.68 10.28
CA ASN A 94 -2.01 -0.73 9.37
C ASN A 94 -3.35 -1.28 8.86
N VAL A 95 -3.35 -2.53 8.42
CA VAL A 95 -4.55 -3.16 7.87
C VAL A 95 -5.63 -3.35 8.94
N ASN A 96 -5.22 -3.60 10.17
CA ASN A 96 -6.17 -3.71 11.28
C ASN A 96 -7.00 -2.43 11.46
N ILE A 97 -6.38 -1.26 11.31
CA ILE A 97 -7.10 0.02 11.36
C ILE A 97 -8.09 0.12 10.20
N VAL A 98 -7.65 -0.25 8.99
CA VAL A 98 -8.50 -0.20 7.80
C VAL A 98 -9.71 -1.14 7.94
N SER A 99 -9.54 -2.26 8.64
CA SER A 99 -10.63 -3.22 8.84
C SER A 99 -11.86 -2.63 9.54
N TRP A 100 -11.66 -1.55 10.30
CA TRP A 100 -12.76 -0.85 10.96
C TRP A 100 -13.68 -0.14 9.95
N LEU A 101 -13.18 0.17 8.76
CA LEU A 101 -13.94 0.80 7.68
C LEU A 101 -14.58 -0.23 6.75
N LEU A 102 -14.05 -1.44 6.70
CA LEU A 102 -14.46 -2.48 5.76
C LEU A 102 -15.01 -3.69 6.51
N THR A 103 -16.15 -3.51 7.15
CA THR A 103 -16.76 -4.52 8.04
C THR A 103 -17.23 -5.77 7.31
N ASP A 104 -17.46 -5.68 6.00
CA ASP A 104 -17.87 -6.81 5.16
C ASP A 104 -16.69 -7.54 4.49
N TYR A 105 -15.45 -7.11 4.79
CA TYR A 105 -14.25 -7.76 4.30
C TYR A 105 -13.73 -8.75 5.35
N GLN A 106 -13.08 -9.81 4.87
CA GLN A 106 -12.44 -10.80 5.74
C GLN A 106 -10.94 -10.56 5.79
N ALA A 107 -10.38 -10.60 6.99
CA ALA A 107 -8.95 -10.45 7.18
C ALA A 107 -8.24 -11.80 7.05
N GLU A 108 -7.20 -11.85 6.24
CA GLU A 108 -6.34 -13.02 6.10
C GLU A 108 -4.94 -12.62 6.58
N TYR A 109 -4.35 -13.46 7.41
CA TYR A 109 -3.03 -13.23 7.99
C TYR A 109 -2.07 -14.32 7.54
N GLY A 110 -0.83 -13.93 7.30
CA GLY A 110 0.16 -14.91 6.90
C GLY A 110 1.52 -14.27 6.71
N LYS A 111 2.50 -15.09 6.44
CA LYS A 111 3.87 -14.65 6.18
C LYS A 111 4.12 -14.38 4.69
N ARG A 112 3.23 -14.88 3.83
CA ARG A 112 3.35 -14.69 2.41
C ARG A 112 2.70 -13.38 1.99
N LEU A 113 3.39 -12.59 1.18
CA LEU A 113 2.81 -11.41 0.59
C LEU A 113 1.67 -11.81 -0.35
N PRO A 114 0.47 -11.28 -0.16
CA PRO A 114 -0.65 -11.62 -1.03
C PRO A 114 -0.50 -10.99 -2.40
N GLU A 115 -1.11 -11.61 -3.38
CA GLU A 115 -1.22 -11.08 -4.71
C GLU A 115 -2.22 -9.92 -4.72
N VAL A 116 -1.79 -8.72 -5.10
CA VAL A 116 -2.65 -7.54 -5.10
C VAL A 116 -2.98 -7.00 -6.49
N CYS A 117 -2.33 -7.51 -7.52
CA CYS A 117 -2.54 -7.08 -8.90
C CYS A 117 -3.37 -8.07 -9.73
N GLY A 118 -4.29 -8.81 -9.13
CA GLY A 118 -5.20 -9.67 -9.86
C GLY A 118 -4.53 -10.89 -10.50
N GLU A 119 -4.80 -11.12 -11.78
CA GLU A 119 -4.52 -12.40 -12.43
C GLU A 119 -3.04 -12.74 -12.59
N ASN A 120 -2.18 -11.77 -12.76
CA ASN A 120 -0.78 -12.03 -13.08
C ASN A 120 0.19 -11.84 -11.93
N GLY A 121 -0.24 -11.26 -10.82
CA GLY A 121 0.62 -11.06 -9.66
C GLY A 121 1.93 -10.33 -9.97
N GLU A 122 1.95 -9.49 -10.96
CA GLU A 122 3.16 -8.80 -11.43
C GLU A 122 3.92 -8.10 -10.31
N LEU A 123 3.21 -7.50 -9.38
CA LEU A 123 3.82 -6.83 -8.25
C LEU A 123 4.75 -7.76 -7.45
N LEU A 124 4.42 -9.05 -7.38
CA LEU A 124 5.18 -10.03 -6.63
C LEU A 124 6.40 -10.55 -7.38
N GLU A 125 6.40 -10.49 -8.70
CA GLU A 125 7.50 -11.02 -9.51
C GLU A 125 8.82 -10.31 -9.29
N TRP A 126 8.77 -9.05 -8.89
CA TRP A 126 9.99 -8.26 -8.66
C TRP A 126 10.53 -8.39 -7.24
N MET A 127 9.85 -9.14 -6.39
CA MET A 127 10.26 -9.32 -5.01
C MET A 127 11.10 -10.58 -4.84
N THR A 128 12.04 -10.55 -3.92
CA THR A 128 12.79 -11.74 -3.53
C THR A 128 11.88 -12.70 -2.77
N GLU A 129 12.26 -13.97 -2.70
CA GLU A 129 11.51 -14.95 -1.92
C GLU A 129 11.46 -14.55 -0.43
N GLU A 130 12.56 -13.99 0.08
CA GLU A 130 12.60 -13.50 1.44
C GLU A 130 11.57 -12.39 1.68
N GLU A 131 11.47 -11.45 0.76
CA GLU A 131 10.50 -10.37 0.84
C GLU A 131 9.06 -10.87 0.77
N LYS A 132 8.80 -11.89 -0.05
CA LYS A 132 7.45 -12.46 -0.17
C LYS A 132 6.99 -13.19 1.09
N TYR A 133 7.91 -13.83 1.79
CA TYR A 133 7.59 -14.68 2.94
C TYR A 133 8.11 -14.16 4.27
N GLY A 134 8.86 -13.06 4.27
CA GLY A 134 9.57 -12.55 5.45
C GLY A 134 8.77 -11.50 6.19
N GLY A 135 7.75 -11.56 6.76
CA GLY A 135 7.02 -10.53 7.49
C GLY A 135 5.59 -10.91 7.80
N GLU A 136 4.94 -10.09 8.59
CA GLU A 136 3.54 -10.28 8.90
C GLU A 136 2.69 -9.41 7.97
N TRP A 137 2.14 -10.04 6.96
CA TRP A 137 1.21 -9.39 6.05
C TRP A 137 -0.21 -9.65 6.49
N SER A 138 -1.07 -8.68 6.31
CA SER A 138 -2.49 -8.82 6.48
C SER A 138 -3.19 -8.34 5.23
N VAL A 139 -4.24 -9.03 4.84
CA VAL A 139 -5.04 -8.69 3.66
C VAL A 139 -6.51 -8.71 4.03
N LEU A 140 -7.21 -7.65 3.66
CA LEU A 140 -8.66 -7.63 3.71
C LEU A 140 -9.18 -8.03 2.34
N VAL A 141 -10.01 -9.04 2.29
CA VAL A 141 -10.58 -9.58 1.05
C VAL A 141 -12.08 -9.42 1.09
N LYS A 142 -12.60 -8.85 0.03
CA LYS A 142 -14.03 -8.63 -0.13
C LYS A 142 -14.84 -9.93 -0.29
#